data_9deb565fd435507f414017632163b3f9
#
_entry.id   9deb565fd435507f414017632163b3f9
#
_cell.length_a   1.000
_cell.length_b   1.000
_cell.length_c   1.000
_cell.angle_alpha   90.00
_cell.angle_beta   90.00
_cell.angle_gamma   90.00
#
_symmetry.space_group_name_H-M   'P 1'
#
loop_
_entity.id
_entity.type
_entity.pdbx_description
1 polymer ?
#
loop_
_entity_poly.entity_id
_entity_poly.type
_entity_poly.pdbx_seq_one_letter_code
_entity_poly.pdbx_strand_id
1 'polypeptide(L)'
;MALKNNPLVFLSHKLWHFSQGNRKNVVLYILLFLGANIVATAEPLLVAKVLDVIALEGVTRENIQFILLLSASFVGVQFAFWMFHGPARVLEITNAFKARINYKMFLLEGTLDLPASWHTDHHSGDTIDKIEKGSQALYRFGTETFALIESFARLITSFIILAYFDINSTIIVSIMVVLTIFAILKFDKRLIAQYDHINKSENASSAKVFDVISNVTTVIILRIEKLVTKAISKKLHQPYELFVRNNKMNEFKWFIVSVAGALVVFFVLCSYFVGTVAAGTVVTIGSVYLLYSYVMRVTEVFFRFAYQYGDVVQQKTNVINAESIAKDFQGRKHVPTIRPGMAWKRLTINHLSFSYHTDTGANLHLEDVSLVIKHGERIALIGESGSGKTTFLKILRGLYTPKQGNISLDRKTLKYGIEMMSEHIALIPQDPEIFSTTIKENITMGVDHTLPTIKKFTDMARFTEVAERLPNKWESSLVEKGVNLSGGEKQRLALARGLMACTDKSIILLDEPTSSIDMKNEAMIYQNIFKTFKDKTVISSIHRLHLLHLFDVIYFFKDGRIIASGSFQDLLTSSLPFQTLWEKYQEAQK
;
A
#
# COMPACT_ATOMS: atom_id res chain seq x y z
N MET A 1 -11.09 -14.42 -22.67
CA MET A 1 -10.58 -14.57 -21.28
C MET A 1 -9.06 -14.78 -21.18
N ALA A 2 -8.41 -15.50 -22.08
CA ALA A 2 -6.97 -15.79 -22.00
C ALA A 2 -6.04 -14.55 -22.07
N LEU A 3 -6.33 -13.56 -22.92
CA LEU A 3 -5.50 -12.35 -23.05
C LEU A 3 -5.49 -11.46 -21.80
N LYS A 4 -6.61 -11.34 -21.06
CA LYS A 4 -6.66 -10.56 -19.81
C LYS A 4 -5.83 -11.18 -18.68
N ASN A 5 -5.53 -12.46 -18.76
CA ASN A 5 -4.69 -13.16 -17.78
C ASN A 5 -3.19 -13.12 -18.09
N ASN A 6 -2.81 -12.61 -19.27
CA ASN A 6 -1.40 -12.47 -19.63
C ASN A 6 -0.74 -11.42 -18.71
N PRO A 7 0.41 -11.72 -18.07
CA PRO A 7 1.08 -10.82 -17.15
C PRO A 7 1.46 -9.47 -17.77
N LEU A 8 1.96 -9.48 -19.01
CA LEU A 8 2.36 -8.27 -19.72
C LEU A 8 1.16 -7.36 -20.00
N VAL A 9 0.06 -7.94 -20.53
CA VAL A 9 -1.17 -7.18 -20.84
C VAL A 9 -1.77 -6.59 -19.56
N PHE A 10 -1.82 -7.36 -18.48
CA PHE A 10 -2.33 -6.92 -17.19
C PHE A 10 -1.54 -5.72 -16.66
N LEU A 11 -0.21 -5.85 -16.57
CA LEU A 11 0.66 -4.80 -16.03
C LEU A 11 0.68 -3.56 -16.93
N SER A 12 0.71 -3.73 -18.25
CA SER A 12 0.62 -2.59 -19.20
C SER A 12 -0.69 -1.83 -19.04
N HIS A 13 -1.81 -2.53 -18.87
CA HIS A 13 -3.10 -1.90 -18.61
C HIS A 13 -3.10 -1.13 -17.29
N LYS A 14 -2.52 -1.70 -16.22
CA LYS A 14 -2.38 -1.02 -14.93
C LYS A 14 -1.46 0.19 -15.01
N LEU A 15 -0.31 0.05 -15.67
CA LEU A 15 0.61 1.18 -15.89
C LEU A 15 -0.07 2.33 -16.64
N TRP A 16 -0.79 2.01 -17.73
CA TRP A 16 -1.56 3.00 -18.49
C TRP A 16 -2.65 3.68 -17.64
N HIS A 17 -3.37 2.88 -16.83
CA HIS A 17 -4.42 3.40 -15.95
C HIS A 17 -3.84 4.42 -14.96
N PHE A 18 -2.74 4.09 -14.28
CA PHE A 18 -2.12 4.96 -13.28
C PHE A 18 -1.15 6.01 -13.85
N SER A 19 -0.98 6.06 -15.19
CA SER A 19 -0.29 7.14 -15.89
C SER A 19 -1.21 8.33 -16.20
N GLN A 20 -2.30 8.52 -15.49
CA GLN A 20 -3.20 9.66 -15.65
C GLN A 20 -2.42 10.98 -15.52
N GLY A 21 -2.76 11.95 -16.39
CA GLY A 21 -2.04 13.22 -16.50
C GLY A 21 -0.70 13.16 -17.27
N ASN A 22 -0.19 11.94 -17.60
CA ASN A 22 1.10 11.76 -18.27
C ASN A 22 1.06 10.82 -19.50
N ARG A 23 -0.11 10.41 -19.96
CA ARG A 23 -0.30 9.44 -21.06
C ARG A 23 0.33 9.86 -22.39
N LYS A 24 0.41 11.18 -22.65
CA LYS A 24 1.11 11.72 -23.84
C LYS A 24 2.58 11.32 -23.86
N ASN A 25 3.25 11.41 -22.71
CA ASN A 25 4.64 11.02 -22.56
C ASN A 25 4.83 9.50 -22.74
N VAL A 26 3.85 8.69 -22.33
CA VAL A 26 3.88 7.23 -22.57
C VAL A 26 3.92 6.94 -24.07
N VAL A 27 3.04 7.55 -24.85
CA VAL A 27 3.03 7.38 -26.31
C VAL A 27 4.34 7.91 -26.93
N LEU A 28 4.81 9.06 -26.44
CA LEU A 28 6.03 9.67 -26.97
C LEU A 28 7.27 8.79 -26.73
N TYR A 29 7.47 8.27 -25.52
CA TYR A 29 8.67 7.45 -25.28
C TYR A 29 8.60 6.11 -26.04
N ILE A 30 7.40 5.54 -26.25
CA ILE A 30 7.26 4.34 -27.09
C ILE A 30 7.72 4.62 -28.53
N LEU A 31 7.28 5.75 -29.12
CA LEU A 31 7.68 6.14 -30.47
C LEU A 31 9.20 6.42 -30.56
N LEU A 32 9.75 7.07 -29.56
CA LEU A 32 11.20 7.33 -29.50
C LEU A 32 12.00 6.02 -29.37
N PHE A 33 11.57 5.06 -28.55
CA PHE A 33 12.24 3.75 -28.47
C PHE A 33 12.15 2.98 -29.78
N LEU A 34 11.03 3.03 -30.49
CA LEU A 34 10.92 2.43 -31.81
C LEU A 34 11.88 3.08 -32.81
N GLY A 35 11.98 4.42 -32.82
CA GLY A 35 12.95 5.15 -33.61
C GLY A 35 14.40 4.77 -33.32
N ALA A 36 14.78 4.69 -32.04
CA ALA A 36 16.08 4.25 -31.60
C ALA A 36 16.43 2.84 -32.12
N ASN A 37 15.47 1.91 -32.04
CA ASN A 37 15.68 0.54 -32.51
C ASN A 37 15.80 0.44 -34.04
N ILE A 38 15.06 1.25 -34.80
CA ILE A 38 15.23 1.33 -36.26
C ILE A 38 16.68 1.79 -36.60
N VAL A 39 17.17 2.83 -35.94
CA VAL A 39 18.56 3.30 -36.11
C VAL A 39 19.56 2.18 -35.78
N ALA A 40 19.36 1.45 -34.69
CA ALA A 40 20.24 0.36 -34.28
C ALA A 40 20.31 -0.82 -35.25
N THR A 41 19.34 -0.96 -36.16
CA THR A 41 19.38 -2.02 -37.20
C THR A 41 20.43 -1.76 -38.29
N ALA A 42 20.92 -0.53 -38.43
CA ALA A 42 21.94 -0.18 -39.40
C ALA A 42 23.34 -0.75 -39.05
N GLU A 43 23.61 -0.99 -37.78
CA GLU A 43 24.94 -1.42 -37.33
C GLU A 43 25.47 -2.70 -38.00
N PRO A 44 24.75 -3.85 -38.02
CA PRO A 44 25.24 -5.05 -38.69
C PRO A 44 25.39 -4.87 -40.21
N LEU A 45 24.55 -4.02 -40.82
CA LEU A 45 24.64 -3.71 -42.25
C LEU A 45 25.95 -2.96 -42.60
N LEU A 46 26.33 -2.00 -41.77
CA LEU A 46 27.61 -1.29 -41.89
C LEU A 46 28.81 -2.22 -41.71
N VAL A 47 28.77 -3.11 -40.70
CA VAL A 47 29.84 -4.09 -40.48
C VAL A 47 29.98 -5.01 -41.67
N ALA A 48 28.88 -5.56 -42.17
CA ALA A 48 28.88 -6.45 -43.34
C ALA A 48 29.49 -5.77 -44.58
N LYS A 49 29.14 -4.49 -44.81
CA LYS A 49 29.70 -3.74 -45.92
C LYS A 49 31.19 -3.52 -45.81
N VAL A 50 31.68 -3.20 -44.61
CA VAL A 50 33.11 -3.06 -44.34
C VAL A 50 33.84 -4.39 -44.58
N LEU A 51 33.28 -5.51 -44.08
CA LEU A 51 33.86 -6.84 -44.30
C LEU A 51 33.89 -7.26 -45.77
N ASP A 52 32.84 -6.97 -46.54
CA ASP A 52 32.83 -7.27 -47.99
C ASP A 52 33.85 -6.46 -48.76
N VAL A 53 34.01 -5.15 -48.47
CA VAL A 53 35.01 -4.31 -49.15
C VAL A 53 36.44 -4.81 -48.84
N ILE A 54 36.71 -5.12 -47.57
CA ILE A 54 38.04 -5.62 -47.18
C ILE A 54 38.31 -7.00 -47.79
N ALA A 55 37.30 -7.90 -47.88
CA ALA A 55 37.48 -9.23 -48.42
C ALA A 55 37.66 -9.26 -49.94
N LEU A 56 36.98 -8.34 -50.67
CA LEU A 56 37.00 -8.32 -52.12
C LEU A 56 38.18 -7.48 -52.71
N GLU A 57 38.50 -6.36 -52.06
CA GLU A 57 39.42 -5.34 -52.59
C GLU A 57 40.68 -5.19 -51.74
N GLY A 58 40.71 -5.75 -50.53
CA GLY A 58 41.72 -5.44 -49.53
C GLY A 58 41.60 -4.02 -48.99
N VAL A 59 42.61 -3.57 -48.22
CA VAL A 59 42.74 -2.16 -47.78
C VAL A 59 43.79 -1.52 -48.66
N THR A 60 43.34 -0.65 -49.57
CA THR A 60 44.22 0.03 -50.58
C THR A 60 44.18 1.54 -50.38
N ARG A 61 45.11 2.26 -51.05
CA ARG A 61 45.08 3.73 -51.04
C ARG A 61 43.82 4.32 -51.69
N GLU A 62 43.19 3.58 -52.58
CA GLU A 62 42.01 4.01 -53.32
C GLU A 62 40.73 3.90 -52.48
N ASN A 63 40.59 2.85 -51.62
CA ASN A 63 39.38 2.61 -50.84
C ASN A 63 39.49 2.97 -49.37
N ILE A 64 40.67 3.36 -48.86
CA ILE A 64 40.86 3.67 -47.42
C ILE A 64 39.91 4.78 -46.95
N GLN A 65 39.68 5.81 -47.76
CA GLN A 65 38.79 6.92 -47.36
C GLN A 65 37.32 6.41 -47.20
N PHE A 66 36.87 5.51 -48.06
CA PHE A 66 35.55 4.90 -48.00
C PHE A 66 35.43 4.01 -46.74
N ILE A 67 36.43 3.18 -46.47
CA ILE A 67 36.47 2.35 -45.26
C ILE A 67 36.46 3.21 -43.98
N LEU A 68 37.21 4.30 -43.96
CA LEU A 68 37.20 5.25 -42.82
C LEU A 68 35.83 5.94 -42.67
N LEU A 69 35.19 6.32 -43.76
CA LEU A 69 33.83 6.89 -43.74
C LEU A 69 32.80 5.90 -43.20
N LEU A 70 32.84 4.63 -43.68
CA LEU A 70 31.99 3.55 -43.11
C LEU A 70 32.26 3.35 -41.63
N SER A 71 33.55 3.36 -41.22
CA SER A 71 33.92 3.24 -39.80
C SER A 71 33.41 4.45 -38.98
N ALA A 72 33.50 5.65 -39.50
CA ALA A 72 32.94 6.86 -38.87
C ALA A 72 31.40 6.78 -38.73
N SER A 73 30.72 6.08 -39.66
CA SER A 73 29.25 5.91 -39.59
C SER A 73 28.79 5.15 -38.36
N PHE A 74 29.61 4.28 -37.74
CA PHE A 74 29.30 3.64 -36.46
C PHE A 74 29.08 4.68 -35.34
N VAL A 75 29.95 5.68 -35.29
CA VAL A 75 29.80 6.78 -34.32
C VAL A 75 28.52 7.57 -34.60
N GLY A 76 28.22 7.80 -35.89
CA GLY A 76 26.99 8.47 -36.30
C GLY A 76 25.72 7.69 -35.90
N VAL A 77 25.70 6.37 -36.13
CA VAL A 77 24.61 5.50 -35.72
C VAL A 77 24.41 5.50 -34.20
N GLN A 78 25.51 5.43 -33.45
CA GLN A 78 25.45 5.46 -31.98
C GLN A 78 24.93 6.79 -31.47
N PHE A 79 25.38 7.89 -32.07
CA PHE A 79 24.90 9.22 -31.71
C PHE A 79 23.40 9.38 -32.02
N ALA A 80 22.98 8.98 -33.23
CA ALA A 80 21.58 9.00 -33.62
C ALA A 80 20.71 8.10 -32.70
N PHE A 81 21.19 6.91 -32.32
CA PHE A 81 20.51 6.06 -31.34
C PHE A 81 20.25 6.79 -30.03
N TRP A 82 21.27 7.43 -29.46
CA TRP A 82 21.14 8.13 -28.18
C TRP A 82 20.27 9.38 -28.24
N MET A 83 20.15 10.02 -29.41
CA MET A 83 19.20 11.14 -29.61
C MET A 83 17.75 10.73 -29.38
N PHE A 84 17.39 9.47 -29.70
CA PHE A 84 16.07 8.92 -29.45
C PHE A 84 15.98 8.21 -28.09
N HIS A 85 16.94 7.36 -27.77
CA HIS A 85 16.92 6.50 -26.60
C HIS A 85 17.03 7.30 -25.29
N GLY A 86 17.92 8.27 -25.21
CA GLY A 86 18.15 9.06 -23.99
C GLY A 86 16.89 9.78 -23.49
N PRO A 87 16.27 10.64 -24.31
CA PRO A 87 15.01 11.29 -23.95
C PRO A 87 13.89 10.31 -23.62
N ALA A 88 13.79 9.21 -24.37
CA ALA A 88 12.78 8.16 -24.11
C ALA A 88 12.93 7.57 -22.71
N ARG A 89 14.17 7.25 -22.29
CA ARG A 89 14.46 6.72 -20.95
C ARG A 89 14.06 7.66 -19.83
N VAL A 90 14.35 8.95 -19.98
CA VAL A 90 13.96 9.96 -18.99
C VAL A 90 12.45 10.03 -18.86
N LEU A 91 11.71 10.05 -19.98
CA LEU A 91 10.25 10.08 -19.97
C LEU A 91 9.65 8.82 -19.36
N GLU A 92 10.18 7.64 -19.69
CA GLU A 92 9.74 6.35 -19.16
C GLU A 92 9.91 6.28 -17.63
N ILE A 93 11.12 6.55 -17.12
CA ILE A 93 11.41 6.48 -15.68
C ILE A 93 10.56 7.49 -14.91
N THR A 94 10.42 8.71 -15.43
CA THR A 94 9.57 9.74 -14.83
C THR A 94 8.10 9.30 -14.79
N ASN A 95 7.60 8.67 -15.87
CA ASN A 95 6.25 8.15 -15.91
C ASN A 95 6.05 7.00 -14.91
N ALA A 96 7.00 6.07 -14.85
CA ALA A 96 6.96 4.95 -13.90
C ALA A 96 6.88 5.43 -12.44
N PHE A 97 7.65 6.47 -12.10
CA PHE A 97 7.62 7.07 -10.77
C PHE A 97 6.26 7.72 -10.46
N LYS A 98 5.69 8.48 -11.41
CA LYS A 98 4.34 9.06 -11.25
C LYS A 98 3.27 7.99 -11.11
N ALA A 99 3.31 6.94 -11.94
CA ALA A 99 2.37 5.84 -11.87
C ALA A 99 2.44 5.11 -10.51
N ARG A 100 3.65 4.92 -9.95
CA ARG A 100 3.85 4.39 -8.60
C ARG A 100 3.16 5.25 -7.54
N ILE A 101 3.37 6.58 -7.59
CA ILE A 101 2.74 7.50 -6.64
C ILE A 101 1.21 7.39 -6.74
N ASN A 102 0.66 7.50 -7.95
CA ASN A 102 -0.78 7.45 -8.17
C ASN A 102 -1.39 6.12 -7.68
N TYR A 103 -0.71 5.00 -7.93
CA TYR A 103 -1.16 3.69 -7.48
C TYR A 103 -1.07 3.53 -5.96
N LYS A 104 0.04 3.98 -5.36
CA LYS A 104 0.22 3.94 -3.90
C LYS A 104 -0.82 4.80 -3.18
N MET A 105 -1.08 6.02 -3.69
CA MET A 105 -2.11 6.90 -3.15
C MET A 105 -3.51 6.29 -3.28
N PHE A 106 -3.85 5.74 -4.44
CA PHE A 106 -5.12 5.03 -4.64
C PHE A 106 -5.36 3.91 -3.62
N LEU A 107 -4.34 3.08 -3.37
CA LEU A 107 -4.42 2.01 -2.37
C LEU A 107 -4.51 2.57 -0.95
N LEU A 108 -3.72 3.60 -0.62
CA LEU A 108 -3.68 4.20 0.71
C LEU A 108 -5.02 4.88 1.05
N GLU A 109 -5.51 5.76 0.16
CA GLU A 109 -6.79 6.44 0.34
C GLU A 109 -7.93 5.44 0.51
N GLY A 110 -8.01 4.46 -0.40
CA GLY A 110 -9.04 3.43 -0.30
C GLY A 110 -8.94 2.58 0.96
N THR A 111 -7.72 2.28 1.43
CA THR A 111 -7.51 1.55 2.69
C THR A 111 -7.97 2.36 3.90
N LEU A 112 -7.67 3.66 3.94
CA LEU A 112 -8.08 4.55 5.03
C LEU A 112 -9.60 4.75 5.10
N ASP A 113 -10.31 4.59 3.98
CA ASP A 113 -11.77 4.66 3.92
C ASP A 113 -12.46 3.37 4.38
N LEU A 114 -11.71 2.29 4.65
CA LEU A 114 -12.27 1.04 5.13
C LEU A 114 -12.73 1.16 6.60
N PRO A 115 -13.75 0.39 7.03
CA PRO A 115 -14.26 0.44 8.39
C PRO A 115 -13.22 -0.05 9.41
N ALA A 116 -13.33 0.42 10.65
CA ALA A 116 -12.43 0.02 11.74
C ALA A 116 -12.39 -1.51 11.97
N SER A 117 -13.51 -2.20 11.75
CA SER A 117 -13.57 -3.68 11.81
C SER A 117 -12.62 -4.34 10.81
N TRP A 118 -12.53 -3.81 9.59
CA TRP A 118 -11.58 -4.33 8.60
C TRP A 118 -10.13 -4.21 9.08
N HIS A 119 -9.76 -3.08 9.69
CA HIS A 119 -8.42 -2.86 10.23
C HIS A 119 -8.12 -3.74 11.46
N THR A 120 -9.15 -4.12 12.22
CA THR A 120 -9.00 -5.07 13.33
C THR A 120 -8.76 -6.50 12.83
N ASP A 121 -9.42 -6.89 11.73
CA ASP A 121 -9.33 -8.22 11.15
C ASP A 121 -8.08 -8.41 10.26
N HIS A 122 -7.41 -7.31 9.88
CA HIS A 122 -6.24 -7.32 9.01
C HIS A 122 -5.01 -6.74 9.70
N HIS A 123 -3.93 -7.51 9.71
CA HIS A 123 -2.66 -7.01 10.25
C HIS A 123 -2.12 -5.84 9.43
N SER A 124 -1.88 -4.71 10.09
CA SER A 124 -1.33 -3.49 9.45
C SER A 124 -0.03 -3.75 8.70
N GLY A 125 0.85 -4.60 9.25
CA GLY A 125 2.11 -4.99 8.60
C GLY A 125 1.90 -5.70 7.25
N ASP A 126 0.93 -6.62 7.15
CA ASP A 126 0.59 -7.31 5.89
C ASP A 126 -0.01 -6.33 4.86
N THR A 127 -0.87 -5.42 5.32
CA THR A 127 -1.48 -4.38 4.48
C THR A 127 -0.41 -3.44 3.92
N ILE A 128 0.51 -2.95 4.74
CA ILE A 128 1.62 -2.09 4.34
C ILE A 128 2.53 -2.82 3.34
N ASP A 129 2.89 -4.08 3.62
CA ASP A 129 3.73 -4.89 2.74
C ASP A 129 3.10 -5.10 1.36
N LYS A 130 1.80 -5.40 1.30
CA LYS A 130 1.06 -5.53 0.04
C LYS A 130 1.04 -4.22 -0.76
N ILE A 131 0.77 -3.08 -0.12
CA ILE A 131 0.77 -1.76 -0.77
C ILE A 131 2.17 -1.44 -1.32
N GLU A 132 3.22 -1.67 -0.52
CA GLU A 132 4.60 -1.36 -0.91
C GLU A 132 5.07 -2.28 -2.04
N LYS A 133 4.91 -3.60 -1.91
CA LYS A 133 5.29 -4.57 -2.94
C LYS A 133 4.52 -4.37 -4.24
N GLY A 134 3.21 -4.08 -4.16
CA GLY A 134 2.38 -3.81 -5.33
C GLY A 134 2.79 -2.54 -6.06
N SER A 135 3.01 -1.44 -5.34
CA SER A 135 3.44 -0.17 -5.93
C SER A 135 4.85 -0.25 -6.50
N GLN A 136 5.77 -0.95 -5.83
CA GLN A 136 7.12 -1.18 -6.30
C GLN A 136 7.17 -2.09 -7.54
N ALA A 137 6.30 -3.11 -7.60
CA ALA A 137 6.18 -3.98 -8.76
C ALA A 137 5.72 -3.20 -10.01
N LEU A 138 4.73 -2.31 -9.86
CA LEU A 138 4.28 -1.46 -10.97
C LEU A 138 5.38 -0.49 -11.43
N TYR A 139 6.17 0.06 -10.50
CA TYR A 139 7.32 0.90 -10.80
C TYR A 139 8.39 0.13 -11.59
N ARG A 140 8.81 -1.06 -11.11
CA ARG A 140 9.80 -1.90 -11.79
C ARG A 140 9.34 -2.24 -13.20
N PHE A 141 8.10 -2.70 -13.36
CA PHE A 141 7.54 -2.96 -14.68
C PHE A 141 7.61 -1.72 -15.58
N GLY A 142 7.22 -0.55 -15.04
CA GLY A 142 7.25 0.72 -15.77
C GLY A 142 8.64 1.16 -16.21
N THR A 143 9.69 0.86 -15.43
CA THR A 143 11.09 1.18 -15.77
C THR A 143 11.76 0.15 -16.68
N GLU A 144 11.13 -0.97 -16.93
CA GLU A 144 11.63 -2.06 -17.77
C GLU A 144 10.88 -2.17 -19.11
N THR A 145 9.89 -1.28 -19.36
CA THR A 145 9.11 -1.31 -20.62
C THR A 145 9.98 -1.08 -21.85
N PHE A 146 11.08 -0.31 -21.74
CA PHE A 146 12.04 -0.12 -22.81
C PHE A 146 12.59 -1.46 -23.34
N ALA A 147 12.95 -2.38 -22.44
CA ALA A 147 13.52 -3.67 -22.81
C ALA A 147 12.50 -4.56 -23.55
N LEU A 148 11.22 -4.46 -23.19
CA LEU A 148 10.14 -5.13 -23.90
C LEU A 148 9.95 -4.53 -25.31
N ILE A 149 9.89 -3.19 -25.42
CA ILE A 149 9.74 -2.50 -26.71
C ILE A 149 10.93 -2.81 -27.61
N GLU A 150 12.15 -2.73 -27.07
CA GLU A 150 13.38 -3.09 -27.78
C GLU A 150 13.36 -4.53 -28.29
N SER A 151 12.95 -5.49 -27.43
CA SER A 151 12.87 -6.90 -27.80
C SER A 151 11.90 -7.13 -28.95
N PHE A 152 10.70 -6.53 -28.91
CA PHE A 152 9.74 -6.62 -30.00
C PHE A 152 10.24 -5.95 -31.29
N ALA A 153 10.82 -4.75 -31.18
CA ALA A 153 11.35 -4.04 -32.34
C ALA A 153 12.51 -4.82 -33.00
N ARG A 154 13.46 -5.33 -32.21
CA ARG A 154 14.59 -6.15 -32.70
C ARG A 154 14.10 -7.45 -33.31
N LEU A 155 13.09 -8.10 -32.75
CA LEU A 155 12.51 -9.31 -33.31
C LEU A 155 11.93 -9.04 -34.72
N ILE A 156 11.05 -8.03 -34.83
CA ILE A 156 10.39 -7.67 -36.08
C ILE A 156 11.42 -7.26 -37.14
N THR A 157 12.36 -6.37 -36.79
CA THR A 157 13.37 -5.88 -37.73
C THR A 157 14.31 -7.00 -38.20
N SER A 158 14.72 -7.90 -37.27
CA SER A 158 15.55 -9.05 -37.63
C SER A 158 14.82 -9.99 -38.58
N PHE A 159 13.54 -10.29 -38.37
CA PHE A 159 12.75 -11.14 -39.29
C PHE A 159 12.56 -10.49 -40.65
N ILE A 160 12.32 -9.17 -40.71
CA ILE A 160 12.19 -8.47 -42.01
C ILE A 160 13.50 -8.55 -42.80
N ILE A 161 14.63 -8.32 -42.15
CA ILE A 161 15.94 -8.33 -42.79
C ILE A 161 16.34 -9.77 -43.19
N LEU A 162 16.13 -10.77 -42.32
CA LEU A 162 16.37 -12.18 -42.66
C LEU A 162 15.52 -12.62 -43.87
N ALA A 163 14.23 -12.23 -43.92
CA ALA A 163 13.34 -12.56 -45.04
C ALA A 163 13.78 -11.92 -46.36
N TYR A 164 14.35 -10.72 -46.29
CA TYR A 164 14.90 -10.03 -47.47
C TYR A 164 16.18 -10.71 -47.98
N PHE A 165 17.06 -11.20 -47.09
CA PHE A 165 18.32 -11.82 -47.47
C PHE A 165 18.20 -13.32 -47.83
N ASP A 166 17.47 -14.09 -47.04
CA ASP A 166 17.27 -15.52 -47.26
C ASP A 166 15.99 -16.02 -46.58
N ILE A 167 15.00 -16.34 -47.39
CA ILE A 167 13.69 -16.82 -46.94
C ILE A 167 13.77 -18.17 -46.24
N ASN A 168 14.70 -19.07 -46.64
CA ASN A 168 14.87 -20.37 -46.03
C ASN A 168 15.40 -20.23 -44.58
N SER A 169 16.37 -19.36 -44.38
CA SER A 169 16.86 -18.99 -43.03
C SER A 169 15.72 -18.47 -42.17
N THR A 170 14.85 -17.63 -42.71
CA THR A 170 13.70 -17.10 -41.97
C THR A 170 12.72 -18.18 -41.55
N ILE A 171 12.45 -19.18 -42.40
CA ILE A 171 11.61 -20.33 -42.05
C ILE A 171 12.24 -21.16 -40.93
N ILE A 172 13.55 -21.47 -41.04
CA ILE A 172 14.28 -22.22 -40.02
C ILE A 172 14.20 -21.51 -38.66
N VAL A 173 14.51 -20.21 -38.67
CA VAL A 173 14.44 -19.38 -37.43
C VAL A 173 13.02 -19.39 -36.89
N SER A 174 11.97 -19.23 -37.71
CA SER A 174 10.58 -19.23 -37.27
C SER A 174 10.17 -20.53 -36.58
N ILE A 175 10.52 -21.69 -37.16
CA ILE A 175 10.24 -23.00 -36.57
C ILE A 175 10.94 -23.15 -35.23
N MET A 176 12.22 -22.85 -35.19
CA MET A 176 13.04 -22.98 -33.95
C MET A 176 12.56 -22.02 -32.85
N VAL A 177 12.15 -20.82 -33.20
CA VAL A 177 11.50 -19.85 -32.33
C VAL A 177 10.28 -20.45 -31.64
N VAL A 178 9.36 -21.02 -32.41
CA VAL A 178 8.13 -21.63 -31.89
C VAL A 178 8.46 -22.78 -30.93
N LEU A 179 9.40 -23.65 -31.31
CA LEU A 179 9.84 -24.77 -30.47
C LEU A 179 10.48 -24.28 -29.14
N THR A 180 11.32 -23.25 -29.22
CA THR A 180 11.99 -22.67 -28.04
C THR A 180 10.99 -22.01 -27.10
N ILE A 181 10.02 -21.23 -27.63
CA ILE A 181 8.94 -20.63 -26.84
C ILE A 181 8.14 -21.74 -26.12
N PHE A 182 7.76 -22.79 -26.83
CA PHE A 182 7.01 -23.90 -26.27
C PHE A 182 7.78 -24.57 -25.11
N ALA A 183 9.07 -24.80 -25.28
CA ALA A 183 9.94 -25.35 -24.24
C ALA A 183 9.99 -24.42 -23.01
N ILE A 184 10.25 -23.12 -23.20
CA ILE A 184 10.29 -22.12 -22.13
C ILE A 184 8.97 -22.12 -21.34
N LEU A 185 7.83 -22.00 -21.99
CA LEU A 185 6.52 -21.95 -21.33
C LEU A 185 6.22 -23.22 -20.52
N LYS A 186 6.67 -24.39 -20.99
CA LYS A 186 6.51 -25.66 -20.27
C LYS A 186 7.33 -25.69 -18.97
N PHE A 187 8.58 -25.19 -19.00
CA PHE A 187 9.42 -25.06 -17.81
C PHE A 187 8.87 -24.01 -16.85
N ASP A 188 8.50 -22.84 -17.35
CA ASP A 188 8.05 -21.71 -16.53
C ASP A 188 6.77 -22.02 -15.78
N LYS A 189 5.85 -22.82 -16.35
CA LYS A 189 4.65 -23.26 -15.63
C LYS A 189 4.99 -24.00 -14.33
N ARG A 190 6.05 -24.81 -14.31
CA ARG A 190 6.51 -25.53 -13.09
C ARG A 190 7.30 -24.63 -12.17
N LEU A 191 8.19 -23.81 -12.73
CA LEU A 191 9.01 -22.88 -11.97
C LEU A 191 8.15 -21.88 -11.18
N ILE A 192 7.12 -21.30 -11.83
CA ILE A 192 6.21 -20.35 -11.20
C ILE A 192 5.47 -20.97 -10.01
N ALA A 193 4.98 -22.21 -10.16
CA ALA A 193 4.31 -22.90 -9.06
C ALA A 193 5.25 -23.12 -7.85
N GLN A 194 6.52 -23.42 -8.10
CA GLN A 194 7.52 -23.58 -7.04
C GLN A 194 7.90 -22.22 -6.41
N TYR A 195 8.01 -21.15 -7.20
CA TYR A 195 8.24 -19.79 -6.70
C TYR A 195 7.11 -19.29 -5.80
N ASP A 196 5.86 -19.61 -6.12
CA ASP A 196 4.73 -19.25 -5.25
C ASP A 196 4.85 -19.87 -3.86
N HIS A 197 5.27 -21.13 -3.77
CA HIS A 197 5.53 -21.79 -2.50
C HIS A 197 6.71 -21.18 -1.74
N ILE A 198 7.81 -20.84 -2.42
CA ILE A 198 8.97 -20.19 -1.83
C ILE A 198 8.57 -18.82 -1.27
N ASN A 199 7.88 -18.00 -2.05
CA ASN A 199 7.43 -16.66 -1.65
C ASN A 199 6.48 -16.70 -0.44
N LYS A 200 5.55 -17.67 -0.38
CA LYS A 200 4.68 -17.85 0.79
C LYS A 200 5.48 -18.18 2.05
N SER A 201 6.49 -19.01 1.92
CA SER A 201 7.38 -19.35 3.04
C SER A 201 8.23 -18.16 3.50
N GLU A 202 8.75 -17.36 2.56
CA GLU A 202 9.49 -16.14 2.85
C GLU A 202 8.63 -15.10 3.55
N ASN A 203 7.40 -14.89 3.07
CA ASN A 203 6.45 -13.97 3.70
C ASN A 203 6.11 -14.39 5.14
N ALA A 204 5.88 -15.69 5.37
CA ALA A 204 5.64 -16.23 6.71
C ALA A 204 6.86 -16.07 7.65
N SER A 205 8.06 -16.14 7.09
CA SER A 205 9.31 -15.91 7.84
C SER A 205 9.49 -14.43 8.16
N SER A 206 9.23 -13.54 7.20
CA SER A 206 9.30 -12.10 7.38
C SER A 206 8.29 -11.60 8.43
N ALA A 207 7.07 -12.12 8.41
CA ALA A 207 6.05 -11.82 9.43
C ALA A 207 6.55 -12.21 10.84
N LYS A 208 7.19 -13.38 10.97
CA LYS A 208 7.75 -13.82 12.27
C LYS A 208 8.90 -12.96 12.74
N VAL A 209 9.78 -12.52 11.84
CA VAL A 209 10.86 -11.57 12.17
C VAL A 209 10.26 -10.24 12.64
N PHE A 210 9.27 -9.72 11.92
CA PHE A 210 8.57 -8.50 12.30
C PHE A 210 7.95 -8.59 13.70
N ASP A 211 7.22 -9.68 14.01
CA ASP A 211 6.62 -9.91 15.32
C ASP A 211 7.66 -9.86 16.44
N VAL A 212 8.81 -10.51 16.23
CA VAL A 212 9.88 -10.59 17.22
C VAL A 212 10.53 -9.23 17.44
N ILE A 213 10.84 -8.50 16.38
CA ILE A 213 11.48 -7.18 16.50
C ILE A 213 10.50 -6.16 17.10
N SER A 214 9.22 -6.20 16.72
CA SER A 214 8.21 -5.34 17.33
C SER A 214 8.02 -5.57 18.84
N ASN A 215 8.32 -6.77 19.31
CA ASN A 215 8.24 -7.15 20.73
C ASN A 215 9.62 -7.42 21.35
N VAL A 216 10.69 -6.81 20.81
CA VAL A 216 12.07 -7.09 21.21
C VAL A 216 12.32 -6.88 22.70
N THR A 217 11.68 -5.89 23.31
CA THR A 217 11.78 -5.63 24.77
C THR A 217 11.35 -6.86 25.58
N THR A 218 10.25 -7.51 25.21
CA THR A 218 9.79 -8.75 25.86
C THR A 218 10.80 -9.89 25.68
N VAL A 219 11.36 -10.02 24.48
CA VAL A 219 12.38 -11.04 24.17
C VAL A 219 13.61 -10.87 25.07
N ILE A 220 14.08 -9.61 25.24
CA ILE A 220 15.25 -9.27 26.07
C ILE A 220 14.95 -9.48 27.55
N ILE A 221 13.79 -9.00 28.04
CA ILE A 221 13.39 -9.14 29.45
C ILE A 221 13.30 -10.61 29.86
N LEU A 222 12.75 -11.46 28.99
CA LEU A 222 12.60 -12.90 29.24
C LEU A 222 13.86 -13.71 28.93
N ARG A 223 14.92 -13.09 28.38
CA ARG A 223 16.18 -13.74 27.96
C ARG A 223 15.98 -14.95 27.05
N ILE A 224 15.07 -14.82 26.06
CA ILE A 224 14.72 -15.90 25.14
C ILE A 224 15.28 -15.69 23.73
N GLU A 225 16.30 -14.84 23.55
CA GLU A 225 16.89 -14.46 22.27
C GLU A 225 17.34 -15.70 21.47
N LYS A 226 18.05 -16.64 22.13
CA LYS A 226 18.55 -17.87 21.49
C LYS A 226 17.42 -18.77 21.02
N LEU A 227 16.34 -18.89 21.80
CA LEU A 227 15.18 -19.71 21.47
C LEU A 227 14.44 -19.14 20.26
N VAL A 228 14.21 -17.84 20.28
CA VAL A 228 13.53 -17.13 19.18
C VAL A 228 14.36 -17.16 17.90
N THR A 229 15.68 -16.91 17.99
CA THR A 229 16.59 -16.97 16.83
C THR A 229 16.60 -18.38 16.22
N LYS A 230 16.62 -19.44 17.03
CA LYS A 230 16.54 -20.83 16.55
C LYS A 230 15.22 -21.12 15.83
N ALA A 231 14.10 -20.59 16.36
CA ALA A 231 12.77 -20.76 15.75
C ALA A 231 12.67 -20.03 14.40
N ILE A 232 13.23 -18.82 14.30
CA ILE A 232 13.31 -18.06 13.04
C ILE A 232 14.19 -18.78 12.04
N SER A 233 15.40 -19.21 12.46
CA SER A 233 16.34 -19.93 11.60
C SER A 233 15.69 -21.19 10.99
N LYS A 234 14.95 -21.97 11.78
CA LYS A 234 14.23 -23.14 11.27
C LYS A 234 13.22 -22.77 10.17
N LYS A 235 12.49 -21.66 10.33
CA LYS A 235 11.54 -21.19 9.31
C LYS A 235 12.23 -20.69 8.05
N LEU A 236 13.34 -19.96 8.18
CA LEU A 236 14.13 -19.46 7.05
C LEU A 236 14.72 -20.59 6.20
N HIS A 237 15.11 -21.71 6.82
CA HIS A 237 15.66 -22.88 6.11
C HIS A 237 14.57 -23.77 5.47
N GLN A 238 13.31 -23.59 5.83
CA GLN A 238 12.21 -24.43 5.34
C GLN A 238 12.09 -24.48 3.79
N PRO A 239 12.23 -23.37 3.04
CA PRO A 239 12.14 -23.40 1.58
C PRO A 239 13.43 -23.83 0.87
N TYR A 240 14.54 -24.06 1.57
CA TYR A 240 15.87 -24.25 0.98
C TYR A 240 15.93 -25.39 -0.05
N GLU A 241 15.42 -26.57 0.27
CA GLU A 241 15.44 -27.71 -0.66
C GLU A 241 14.61 -27.43 -1.93
N LEU A 242 13.45 -26.78 -1.76
CA LEU A 242 12.60 -26.40 -2.90
C LEU A 242 13.30 -25.33 -3.75
N PHE A 243 13.98 -24.38 -3.11
CA PHE A 243 14.79 -23.36 -3.80
C PHE A 243 15.92 -23.99 -4.62
N VAL A 244 16.69 -24.93 -4.05
CA VAL A 244 17.75 -25.63 -4.78
C VAL A 244 17.17 -26.42 -5.97
N ARG A 245 16.04 -27.10 -5.79
CA ARG A 245 15.38 -27.85 -6.87
C ARG A 245 14.89 -26.92 -7.98
N ASN A 246 14.34 -25.78 -7.61
CA ASN A 246 13.90 -24.75 -8.56
C ASN A 246 15.08 -24.22 -9.39
N ASN A 247 16.21 -23.88 -8.73
CA ASN A 247 17.39 -23.40 -9.42
C ASN A 247 17.97 -24.46 -10.40
N LYS A 248 18.06 -25.72 -9.98
CA LYS A 248 18.52 -26.79 -10.88
C LYS A 248 17.64 -26.90 -12.15
N MET A 249 16.33 -26.80 -11.98
CA MET A 249 15.40 -26.83 -13.11
C MET A 249 15.52 -25.58 -13.98
N ASN A 250 15.76 -24.42 -13.39
CA ASN A 250 15.99 -23.17 -14.12
C ASN A 250 17.31 -23.24 -14.93
N GLU A 251 18.41 -23.74 -14.36
CA GLU A 251 19.67 -23.95 -15.08
C GLU A 251 19.54 -24.95 -16.24
N PHE A 252 18.73 -26.01 -16.07
CA PHE A 252 18.45 -26.94 -17.15
C PHE A 252 17.64 -26.29 -18.28
N LYS A 253 16.70 -25.41 -17.96
CA LYS A 253 16.00 -24.55 -18.95
C LYS A 253 17.01 -23.71 -19.75
N TRP A 254 17.96 -23.05 -19.07
CA TRP A 254 18.99 -22.24 -19.71
C TRP A 254 19.88 -23.03 -20.64
N PHE A 255 20.26 -24.24 -20.24
CA PHE A 255 21.02 -25.16 -21.09
C PHE A 255 20.26 -25.46 -22.40
N ILE A 256 18.94 -25.79 -22.32
CA ILE A 256 18.13 -26.07 -23.51
C ILE A 256 18.02 -24.85 -24.43
N VAL A 257 17.79 -23.66 -23.88
CA VAL A 257 17.68 -22.42 -24.66
C VAL A 257 19.01 -22.09 -25.37
N SER A 258 20.12 -22.28 -24.67
CA SER A 258 21.47 -22.05 -25.22
C SER A 258 21.78 -23.01 -26.38
N VAL A 259 21.53 -24.31 -26.19
CA VAL A 259 21.71 -25.31 -27.25
C VAL A 259 20.81 -25.05 -28.43
N ALA A 260 19.54 -24.69 -28.19
CA ALA A 260 18.60 -24.31 -29.27
C ALA A 260 19.14 -23.12 -30.09
N GLY A 261 19.67 -22.09 -29.44
CA GLY A 261 20.31 -20.95 -30.11
C GLY A 261 21.48 -21.36 -31.01
N ALA A 262 22.38 -22.23 -30.52
CA ALA A 262 23.47 -22.74 -31.32
C ALA A 262 22.98 -23.56 -32.53
N LEU A 263 21.97 -24.40 -32.34
CA LEU A 263 21.35 -25.17 -33.43
C LEU A 263 20.70 -24.28 -34.50
N VAL A 264 20.07 -23.19 -34.13
CA VAL A 264 19.51 -22.22 -35.08
C VAL A 264 20.62 -21.67 -35.98
N VAL A 265 21.72 -21.20 -35.39
CA VAL A 265 22.86 -20.67 -36.15
C VAL A 265 23.43 -21.75 -37.08
N PHE A 266 23.62 -22.99 -36.59
CA PHE A 266 24.11 -24.10 -37.38
C PHE A 266 23.21 -24.39 -38.60
N PHE A 267 21.92 -24.58 -38.41
CA PHE A 267 21.01 -24.91 -39.50
C PHE A 267 20.85 -23.74 -40.51
N VAL A 268 20.84 -22.49 -40.07
CA VAL A 268 20.77 -21.32 -40.94
C VAL A 268 22.03 -21.24 -41.82
N LEU A 269 23.21 -21.35 -41.24
CA LEU A 269 24.47 -21.29 -42.02
C LEU A 269 24.58 -22.46 -42.99
N CYS A 270 24.25 -23.70 -42.57
CA CYS A 270 24.23 -24.85 -43.45
C CYS A 270 23.26 -24.66 -44.62
N SER A 271 22.02 -24.22 -44.34
CA SER A 271 21.04 -23.96 -45.37
C SER A 271 21.49 -22.90 -46.38
N TYR A 272 22.09 -21.80 -45.86
CA TYR A 272 22.61 -20.73 -46.69
C TYR A 272 23.76 -21.19 -47.61
N PHE A 273 24.74 -21.91 -47.04
CA PHE A 273 25.88 -22.43 -47.81
C PHE A 273 25.43 -23.39 -48.92
N VAL A 274 24.58 -24.37 -48.58
CA VAL A 274 24.08 -25.35 -49.54
C VAL A 274 23.24 -24.63 -50.62
N GLY A 275 22.37 -23.70 -50.27
CA GLY A 275 21.54 -22.95 -51.20
C GLY A 275 22.38 -22.08 -52.17
N THR A 276 23.41 -21.40 -51.64
CA THR A 276 24.28 -20.51 -52.42
C THR A 276 25.14 -21.33 -53.43
N VAL A 277 25.68 -22.48 -52.99
CA VAL A 277 26.41 -23.39 -53.88
C VAL A 277 25.49 -23.94 -54.95
N ALA A 278 24.27 -24.37 -54.60
CA ALA A 278 23.30 -24.88 -55.57
C ALA A 278 22.86 -23.83 -56.59
N ALA A 279 22.80 -22.54 -56.22
CA ALA A 279 22.49 -21.41 -57.08
C ALA A 279 23.69 -20.93 -57.93
N GLY A 280 24.89 -21.47 -57.72
CA GLY A 280 26.11 -21.07 -58.44
C GLY A 280 26.56 -19.64 -58.11
N THR A 281 26.16 -19.08 -56.94
CA THR A 281 26.52 -17.73 -56.48
C THR A 281 27.68 -17.82 -55.47
N VAL A 282 28.38 -16.70 -55.27
CA VAL A 282 29.52 -16.64 -54.36
C VAL A 282 29.04 -16.20 -52.98
N VAL A 283 29.47 -16.92 -51.93
CA VAL A 283 29.25 -16.53 -50.54
C VAL A 283 30.18 -15.37 -50.18
N THR A 284 29.63 -14.21 -49.75
CA THR A 284 30.47 -13.12 -49.22
C THR A 284 30.55 -13.18 -47.70
N ILE A 285 31.68 -12.67 -47.15
CA ILE A 285 31.90 -12.65 -45.70
C ILE A 285 30.86 -11.77 -45.00
N GLY A 286 30.47 -10.66 -45.65
CA GLY A 286 29.43 -9.77 -45.11
C GLY A 286 28.05 -10.45 -45.03
N SER A 287 27.68 -11.28 -46.03
CA SER A 287 26.42 -12.04 -45.98
C SER A 287 26.38 -13.03 -44.83
N VAL A 288 27.45 -13.78 -44.61
CA VAL A 288 27.57 -14.71 -43.47
C VAL A 288 27.47 -13.98 -42.15
N TYR A 289 28.16 -12.85 -42.02
CA TYR A 289 28.10 -12.00 -40.83
C TYR A 289 26.68 -11.45 -40.59
N LEU A 290 25.99 -11.01 -41.62
CA LEU A 290 24.61 -10.53 -41.51
C LEU A 290 23.65 -11.62 -40.99
N LEU A 291 23.66 -12.79 -41.62
CA LEU A 291 22.85 -13.92 -41.19
C LEU A 291 23.14 -14.28 -39.75
N TYR A 292 24.43 -14.46 -39.41
CA TYR A 292 24.86 -14.73 -38.01
C TYR A 292 24.36 -13.67 -37.05
N SER A 293 24.56 -12.39 -37.35
CA SER A 293 24.20 -11.27 -36.47
C SER A 293 22.70 -11.16 -36.23
N TYR A 294 21.86 -11.31 -37.27
CA TYR A 294 20.42 -11.22 -37.09
C TYR A 294 19.83 -12.46 -36.44
N VAL A 295 20.38 -13.66 -36.70
CA VAL A 295 20.04 -14.88 -35.94
C VAL A 295 20.40 -14.74 -34.46
N MET A 296 21.58 -14.22 -34.16
CA MET A 296 22.00 -13.98 -32.77
C MET A 296 21.11 -12.94 -32.07
N ARG A 297 20.71 -11.87 -32.77
CA ARG A 297 19.75 -10.88 -32.23
C ARG A 297 18.40 -11.52 -31.90
N VAL A 298 17.87 -12.40 -32.76
CA VAL A 298 16.66 -13.17 -32.45
C VAL A 298 16.86 -14.05 -31.22
N THR A 299 17.99 -14.79 -31.18
CA THR A 299 18.32 -15.66 -30.04
C THR A 299 18.44 -14.87 -28.73
N GLU A 300 19.08 -13.69 -28.75
CA GLU A 300 19.19 -12.80 -27.58
C GLU A 300 17.82 -12.35 -27.05
N VAL A 301 16.86 -12.08 -27.93
CA VAL A 301 15.48 -11.74 -27.51
C VAL A 301 14.86 -12.89 -26.72
N PHE A 302 15.10 -14.15 -27.09
CA PHE A 302 14.60 -15.31 -26.32
C PHE A 302 15.26 -15.45 -24.97
N PHE A 303 16.57 -15.25 -24.88
CA PHE A 303 17.28 -15.23 -23.60
C PHE A 303 16.69 -14.15 -22.70
N ARG A 304 16.53 -12.96 -23.22
CA ARG A 304 15.95 -11.82 -22.48
C ARG A 304 14.51 -12.10 -22.04
N PHE A 305 13.68 -12.63 -22.93
CA PHE A 305 12.31 -13.01 -22.61
C PHE A 305 12.25 -14.10 -21.53
N ALA A 306 13.06 -15.15 -21.64
CA ALA A 306 13.11 -16.24 -20.67
C ALA A 306 13.58 -15.75 -19.28
N TYR A 307 14.48 -14.76 -19.24
CA TYR A 307 14.95 -14.12 -18.00
C TYR A 307 13.86 -13.23 -17.39
N GLN A 308 13.28 -12.33 -18.17
CA GLN A 308 12.34 -11.33 -17.67
C GLN A 308 10.95 -11.88 -17.37
N TYR A 309 10.53 -12.97 -18.01
CA TYR A 309 9.17 -13.49 -17.87
C TYR A 309 8.84 -13.88 -16.43
N GLY A 310 9.77 -14.49 -15.72
CA GLY A 310 9.63 -14.80 -14.30
C GLY A 310 9.39 -13.56 -13.44
N ASP A 311 10.16 -12.51 -13.67
CA ASP A 311 10.05 -11.23 -12.95
C ASP A 311 8.70 -10.55 -13.24
N VAL A 312 8.27 -10.54 -14.51
CA VAL A 312 6.96 -9.98 -14.90
C VAL A 312 5.80 -10.73 -14.24
N VAL A 313 5.89 -12.06 -14.12
CA VAL A 313 4.88 -12.87 -13.41
C VAL A 313 4.87 -12.53 -11.91
N GLN A 314 6.03 -12.39 -11.29
CA GLN A 314 6.14 -11.99 -9.88
C GLN A 314 5.59 -10.57 -9.66
N GLN A 315 5.93 -9.62 -10.53
CA GLN A 315 5.39 -8.26 -10.50
C GLN A 315 3.86 -8.26 -10.60
N LYS A 316 3.29 -9.05 -11.52
CA LYS A 316 1.84 -9.23 -11.62
C LYS A 316 1.25 -9.77 -10.32
N THR A 317 1.86 -10.78 -9.71
CA THR A 317 1.38 -11.38 -8.47
C THR A 317 1.36 -10.35 -7.33
N ASN A 318 2.40 -9.54 -7.20
CA ASN A 318 2.48 -8.48 -6.20
C ASN A 318 1.39 -7.41 -6.41
N VAL A 319 1.12 -7.02 -7.67
CA VAL A 319 0.02 -6.10 -7.98
C VAL A 319 -1.34 -6.72 -7.67
N ILE A 320 -1.57 -8.00 -7.99
CA ILE A 320 -2.82 -8.70 -7.66
C ILE A 320 -3.03 -8.80 -6.14
N ASN A 321 -1.98 -9.06 -5.38
CA ASN A 321 -2.04 -9.10 -3.92
C ASN A 321 -2.42 -7.72 -3.34
N ALA A 322 -1.87 -6.63 -3.87
CA ALA A 322 -2.27 -5.29 -3.48
C ALA A 322 -3.73 -4.98 -3.90
N GLU A 323 -4.16 -5.45 -5.06
CA GLU A 323 -5.54 -5.30 -5.55
C GLU A 323 -6.57 -6.10 -4.74
N SER A 324 -6.16 -7.09 -3.95
CA SER A 324 -7.08 -7.74 -3.01
C SER A 324 -7.67 -6.72 -2.02
N ILE A 325 -6.85 -5.76 -1.56
CA ILE A 325 -7.31 -4.66 -0.71
C ILE A 325 -8.27 -3.74 -1.49
N ALA A 326 -7.94 -3.45 -2.77
CA ALA A 326 -8.78 -2.58 -3.59
C ALA A 326 -10.19 -3.14 -3.81
N LYS A 327 -10.37 -4.44 -3.82
CA LYS A 327 -11.70 -5.07 -3.93
C LYS A 327 -12.59 -4.77 -2.73
N ASP A 328 -12.00 -4.65 -1.55
CA ASP A 328 -12.74 -4.42 -0.31
C ASP A 328 -13.32 -2.99 -0.25
N PHE A 329 -12.59 -2.00 -0.74
CA PHE A 329 -13.10 -0.62 -0.75
C PHE A 329 -13.88 -0.25 -2.03
N GLN A 330 -13.57 -0.84 -3.21
CA GLN A 330 -14.33 -0.59 -4.44
C GLN A 330 -15.76 -1.16 -4.42
N GLY A 331 -16.00 -2.20 -3.62
CA GLY A 331 -17.33 -2.79 -3.42
C GLY A 331 -18.20 -2.03 -2.42
N ARG A 332 -17.66 -1.06 -1.69
CA ARG A 332 -18.38 -0.37 -0.63
C ARG A 332 -19.39 0.63 -1.19
N LYS A 333 -20.63 0.55 -0.72
CA LYS A 333 -21.64 1.55 -1.03
C LYS A 333 -21.31 2.84 -0.28
N HIS A 334 -21.20 3.93 -0.99
CA HIS A 334 -21.07 5.24 -0.37
C HIS A 334 -22.33 5.57 0.44
N VAL A 335 -22.19 5.72 1.76
CA VAL A 335 -23.28 6.17 2.62
C VAL A 335 -23.37 7.68 2.49
N PRO A 336 -24.52 8.24 2.07
CA PRO A 336 -24.67 9.67 1.98
C PRO A 336 -24.59 10.30 3.37
N THR A 337 -23.62 11.18 3.58
CA THR A 337 -23.50 11.94 4.83
C THR A 337 -24.54 13.07 4.85
N ILE A 338 -25.25 13.17 5.95
CA ILE A 338 -26.14 14.31 6.19
C ILE A 338 -25.28 15.42 6.81
N ARG A 339 -25.36 16.63 6.27
CA ARG A 339 -24.94 17.80 7.05
C ARG A 339 -26.09 18.14 7.99
N PRO A 340 -26.00 17.85 9.30
CA PRO A 340 -26.95 18.38 10.24
C PRO A 340 -26.89 19.90 10.09
N GLY A 341 -28.01 20.56 9.78
CA GLY A 341 -28.06 22.00 9.90
C GLY A 341 -27.54 22.41 11.27
N MET A 342 -26.92 23.57 11.43
CA MET A 342 -26.42 24.07 12.74
C MET A 342 -27.45 24.00 13.88
N ALA A 343 -28.70 23.67 13.60
CA ALA A 343 -29.85 23.72 14.51
C ALA A 343 -30.56 22.35 14.70
N TRP A 344 -29.85 21.21 14.60
CA TRP A 344 -30.49 19.96 15.02
C TRP A 344 -30.81 20.02 16.52
N LYS A 345 -31.99 19.45 16.93
CA LYS A 345 -32.46 19.54 18.31
C LYS A 345 -32.26 18.25 19.10
N ARG A 346 -32.50 17.13 18.43
CA ARG A 346 -32.55 15.83 19.12
C ARG A 346 -32.08 14.70 18.24
N LEU A 347 -31.14 13.89 18.76
CA LEU A 347 -30.78 12.58 18.24
C LEU A 347 -31.40 11.53 19.17
N THR A 348 -32.26 10.68 18.64
CA THR A 348 -32.96 9.64 19.42
C THR A 348 -32.47 8.27 18.96
N ILE A 349 -32.12 7.44 19.91
CA ILE A 349 -31.70 6.07 19.72
C ILE A 349 -32.70 5.18 20.44
N ASN A 350 -33.32 4.24 19.73
CA ASN A 350 -34.32 3.31 20.28
C ASN A 350 -33.91 1.88 20.02
N HIS A 351 -33.97 1.05 21.08
CA HIS A 351 -33.81 -0.40 21.03
C HIS A 351 -32.50 -0.86 20.36
N LEU A 352 -31.39 -0.14 20.62
CA LEU A 352 -30.08 -0.45 20.05
C LEU A 352 -29.50 -1.68 20.71
N SER A 353 -29.20 -2.71 19.88
CA SER A 353 -28.55 -3.96 20.32
C SER A 353 -27.33 -4.24 19.45
N PHE A 354 -26.24 -4.66 20.09
CA PHE A 354 -24.97 -4.94 19.43
C PHE A 354 -24.21 -6.08 20.14
N SER A 355 -23.47 -6.86 19.34
CA SER A 355 -22.59 -7.93 19.82
C SER A 355 -21.36 -8.01 18.92
N TYR A 356 -20.16 -8.08 19.51
CA TYR A 356 -18.96 -8.43 18.78
C TYR A 356 -19.01 -9.91 18.38
N HIS A 357 -18.73 -10.24 17.14
CA HIS A 357 -18.47 -11.61 16.73
C HIS A 357 -17.05 -11.96 17.17
N THR A 358 -16.94 -12.76 18.23
CA THR A 358 -15.67 -13.37 18.60
C THR A 358 -15.74 -14.86 18.30
N ASP A 359 -14.71 -15.39 17.65
CA ASP A 359 -14.54 -16.83 17.40
C ASP A 359 -14.47 -17.64 18.70
N THR A 360 -14.23 -16.97 19.84
CA THR A 360 -14.14 -17.55 21.19
C THR A 360 -15.47 -17.64 21.92
N GLY A 361 -16.59 -17.20 21.32
CA GLY A 361 -17.93 -17.28 21.94
C GLY A 361 -18.18 -16.28 23.08
N ALA A 362 -17.25 -15.40 23.41
CA ALA A 362 -17.47 -14.34 24.39
C ALA A 362 -18.27 -13.21 23.73
N ASN A 363 -19.54 -13.11 24.07
CA ASN A 363 -20.43 -12.08 23.57
C ASN A 363 -20.42 -10.88 24.52
N LEU A 364 -19.76 -9.78 24.12
CA LEU A 364 -19.98 -8.47 24.75
C LEU A 364 -21.18 -7.81 24.08
N HIS A 365 -22.24 -7.57 24.84
CA HIS A 365 -23.49 -7.07 24.28
C HIS A 365 -23.80 -5.65 24.74
N LEU A 366 -24.40 -4.87 23.83
CA LEU A 366 -25.38 -3.87 24.18
C LEU A 366 -26.77 -4.46 23.91
N GLU A 367 -27.67 -4.35 24.84
CA GLU A 367 -29.00 -4.96 24.79
C GLU A 367 -30.06 -3.91 25.10
N ASP A 368 -30.88 -3.63 24.11
CA ASP A 368 -32.04 -2.73 24.21
C ASP A 368 -31.71 -1.31 24.75
N VAL A 369 -30.60 -0.72 24.30
CA VAL A 369 -30.17 0.61 24.73
C VAL A 369 -31.03 1.66 24.03
N SER A 370 -31.74 2.47 24.83
CA SER A 370 -32.58 3.56 24.36
C SER A 370 -32.23 4.85 25.11
N LEU A 371 -31.95 5.94 24.35
CA LEU A 371 -31.60 7.23 24.94
C LEU A 371 -31.85 8.41 23.98
N VAL A 372 -31.87 9.59 24.52
CA VAL A 372 -32.06 10.84 23.79
C VAL A 372 -30.90 11.78 24.08
N ILE A 373 -30.29 12.30 23.01
CA ILE A 373 -29.21 13.26 23.03
C ILE A 373 -29.75 14.60 22.51
N LYS A 374 -29.68 15.66 23.30
CA LYS A 374 -30.04 16.99 22.84
C LYS A 374 -28.82 17.78 22.40
N HIS A 375 -28.99 18.69 21.48
CA HIS A 375 -27.91 19.56 21.02
C HIS A 375 -27.38 20.42 22.16
N GLY A 376 -26.07 20.53 22.31
CA GLY A 376 -25.39 21.28 23.34
C GLY A 376 -25.38 20.65 24.74
N GLU A 377 -25.97 19.46 24.90
CA GLU A 377 -26.07 18.77 26.19
C GLU A 377 -24.73 18.08 26.58
N ARG A 378 -24.40 18.11 27.86
CA ARG A 378 -23.25 17.42 28.45
C ARG A 378 -23.73 16.12 29.08
N ILE A 379 -23.30 15.00 28.54
CA ILE A 379 -23.78 13.67 28.92
C ILE A 379 -22.66 12.85 29.53
N ALA A 380 -22.87 12.32 30.73
CA ALA A 380 -21.98 11.35 31.35
C ALA A 380 -22.51 9.93 31.18
N LEU A 381 -21.65 9.00 30.77
CA LEU A 381 -21.90 7.57 30.79
C LEU A 381 -21.12 6.97 31.96
N ILE A 382 -21.83 6.39 32.91
CA ILE A 382 -21.23 5.73 34.09
C ILE A 382 -21.55 4.26 34.14
N GLY A 383 -20.84 3.50 34.93
CA GLY A 383 -21.00 2.05 35.11
C GLY A 383 -19.67 1.35 35.30
N GLU A 384 -19.72 0.10 35.72
CA GLU A 384 -18.54 -0.73 35.93
C GLU A 384 -17.76 -0.95 34.62
N SER A 385 -16.50 -1.40 34.73
CA SER A 385 -15.73 -1.83 33.57
C SER A 385 -16.46 -3.01 32.88
N GLY A 386 -16.53 -2.97 31.55
CA GLY A 386 -17.27 -3.96 30.78
C GLY A 386 -18.78 -3.71 30.65
N SER A 387 -19.35 -2.66 31.27
CA SER A 387 -20.79 -2.36 31.19
C SER A 387 -21.31 -1.90 29.79
N GLY A 388 -20.41 -1.71 28.79
CA GLY A 388 -20.79 -1.37 27.42
C GLY A 388 -20.58 0.09 27.02
N LYS A 389 -20.09 0.99 27.88
CA LYS A 389 -19.88 2.43 27.60
C LYS A 389 -19.02 2.69 26.38
N THR A 390 -17.80 2.13 26.33
CA THR A 390 -16.87 2.24 25.21
C THR A 390 -17.47 1.67 23.92
N THR A 391 -18.17 0.54 23.99
CA THR A 391 -18.85 -0.06 22.85
C THR A 391 -19.93 0.89 22.30
N PHE A 392 -20.70 1.51 23.20
CA PHE A 392 -21.74 2.47 22.81
C PHE A 392 -21.10 3.71 22.13
N LEU A 393 -20.01 4.27 22.69
CA LEU A 393 -19.31 5.40 22.06
C LEU A 393 -18.75 5.04 20.67
N LYS A 394 -18.20 3.83 20.50
CA LYS A 394 -17.71 3.33 19.21
C LYS A 394 -18.83 3.18 18.18
N ILE A 395 -20.02 2.74 18.59
CA ILE A 395 -21.19 2.67 17.70
C ILE A 395 -21.67 4.07 17.35
N LEU A 396 -21.74 5.01 18.30
CA LEU A 396 -22.09 6.40 18.02
C LEU A 396 -21.11 7.06 17.04
N ARG A 397 -19.83 6.70 17.08
CA ARG A 397 -18.84 7.18 16.10
C ARG A 397 -19.04 6.54 14.72
N GLY A 398 -19.85 5.48 14.60
CA GLY A 398 -20.06 4.74 13.36
C GLY A 398 -18.93 3.74 13.05
N LEU A 399 -18.14 3.33 14.05
CA LEU A 399 -17.09 2.32 13.87
C LEU A 399 -17.66 0.91 13.74
N TYR A 400 -18.84 0.69 14.28
CA TYR A 400 -19.56 -0.59 14.21
C TYR A 400 -21.02 -0.36 13.87
N THR A 401 -21.61 -1.27 13.12
CA THR A 401 -23.04 -1.24 12.77
C THR A 401 -23.83 -2.07 13.78
N PRO A 402 -24.84 -1.53 14.47
CA PRO A 402 -25.68 -2.28 15.40
C PRO A 402 -26.48 -3.35 14.67
N LYS A 403 -26.79 -4.46 15.38
CA LYS A 403 -27.64 -5.55 14.85
C LYS A 403 -29.11 -5.13 14.74
N GLN A 404 -29.56 -4.35 15.71
CA GLN A 404 -30.92 -3.83 15.81
C GLN A 404 -30.89 -2.42 16.38
N GLY A 405 -31.91 -1.63 16.10
CA GLY A 405 -32.11 -0.30 16.64
C GLY A 405 -32.50 0.71 15.57
N ASN A 406 -33.23 1.72 16.00
CA ASN A 406 -33.62 2.85 15.17
C ASN A 406 -32.95 4.12 15.67
N ILE A 407 -32.29 4.82 14.76
CA ILE A 407 -31.67 6.12 15.04
C ILE A 407 -32.40 7.18 14.22
N SER A 408 -32.83 8.23 14.90
CA SER A 408 -33.55 9.35 14.25
C SER A 408 -33.00 10.69 14.69
N LEU A 409 -32.87 11.61 13.74
CA LEU A 409 -32.48 13.00 13.93
C LEU A 409 -33.73 13.89 13.72
N ASP A 410 -34.11 14.65 14.73
CA ASP A 410 -35.30 15.54 14.69
C ASP A 410 -36.57 14.85 14.12
N ARG A 411 -36.86 13.62 14.59
CA ARG A 411 -37.96 12.74 14.17
C ARG A 411 -37.80 12.11 12.77
N LYS A 412 -36.71 12.39 12.04
CA LYS A 412 -36.42 11.68 10.76
C LYS A 412 -35.53 10.48 11.02
N THR A 413 -36.02 9.31 10.68
CA THR A 413 -35.22 8.07 10.78
C THR A 413 -34.04 8.12 9.81
N LEU A 414 -32.84 7.82 10.30
CA LEU A 414 -31.63 7.75 9.51
C LEU A 414 -31.54 6.35 8.84
N LYS A 415 -31.75 6.33 7.52
CA LYS A 415 -31.82 5.07 6.74
C LYS A 415 -30.59 4.17 6.90
N TYR A 416 -29.41 4.77 7.07
CA TYR A 416 -28.14 4.06 7.28
C TYR A 416 -27.61 4.25 8.71
N GLY A 417 -28.50 4.54 9.66
CA GLY A 417 -28.13 4.74 11.06
C GLY A 417 -27.19 5.92 11.29
N ILE A 418 -26.36 5.80 12.33
CA ILE A 418 -25.44 6.87 12.77
C ILE A 418 -24.31 7.14 11.75
N GLU A 419 -24.02 6.21 10.86
CA GLU A 419 -23.00 6.36 9.83
C GLU A 419 -23.25 7.60 8.95
N MET A 420 -24.53 7.98 8.76
CA MET A 420 -24.91 9.21 8.05
C MET A 420 -24.43 10.49 8.74
N MET A 421 -24.09 10.44 10.03
CA MET A 421 -23.58 11.56 10.84
C MET A 421 -22.09 11.44 11.17
N SER A 422 -21.40 10.42 10.69
CA SER A 422 -20.04 10.08 11.09
C SER A 422 -19.02 11.22 10.90
N GLU A 423 -19.20 12.08 9.90
CA GLU A 423 -18.34 13.26 9.67
C GLU A 423 -18.50 14.35 10.75
N HIS A 424 -19.63 14.36 11.47
CA HIS A 424 -19.95 15.34 12.50
C HIS A 424 -19.70 14.88 13.92
N ILE A 425 -19.21 13.65 14.08
CA ILE A 425 -18.95 13.03 15.37
C ILE A 425 -17.47 12.70 15.45
N ALA A 426 -16.78 13.13 16.50
CA ALA A 426 -15.43 12.72 16.80
C ALA A 426 -15.40 11.91 18.10
N LEU A 427 -14.52 10.92 18.16
CA LEU A 427 -14.24 10.12 19.37
C LEU A 427 -12.78 10.29 19.76
N ILE A 428 -12.54 10.71 20.97
CA ILE A 428 -11.22 10.71 21.61
C ILE A 428 -11.14 9.44 22.44
N PRO A 429 -10.26 8.47 22.07
CA PRO A 429 -10.19 7.18 22.72
C PRO A 429 -9.45 7.23 24.07
N GLN A 430 -9.61 6.19 24.87
CA GLN A 430 -8.97 6.01 26.17
C GLN A 430 -7.44 5.87 26.06
N ASP A 431 -6.97 5.00 25.15
CA ASP A 431 -5.56 4.73 24.95
C ASP A 431 -4.96 5.71 23.93
N PRO A 432 -3.97 6.52 24.33
CA PRO A 432 -3.38 7.51 23.46
C PRO A 432 -2.35 6.90 22.51
N GLU A 433 -2.61 6.95 21.22
CA GLU A 433 -1.60 6.68 20.20
C GLU A 433 -0.73 7.92 19.95
N ILE A 434 0.60 7.76 20.08
CA ILE A 434 1.57 8.82 19.85
C ILE A 434 2.40 8.49 18.62
N PHE A 435 2.46 9.43 17.66
CA PHE A 435 3.26 9.28 16.46
C PHE A 435 4.72 9.64 16.72
N SER A 436 5.65 8.93 16.08
CA SER A 436 7.10 9.20 16.15
C SER A 436 7.48 10.44 15.33
N THR A 437 6.94 11.59 15.71
CA THR A 437 7.17 12.90 15.10
C THR A 437 7.37 13.96 16.17
N THR A 438 7.35 15.25 15.79
CA THR A 438 7.40 16.35 16.77
C THR A 438 6.09 16.49 17.54
N ILE A 439 6.11 17.20 18.66
CA ILE A 439 4.91 17.55 19.42
C ILE A 439 3.92 18.32 18.53
N LYS A 440 4.41 19.30 17.78
CA LYS A 440 3.60 20.10 16.86
C LYS A 440 2.90 19.23 15.84
N GLU A 441 3.62 18.35 15.16
CA GLU A 441 3.05 17.43 14.17
C GLU A 441 2.07 16.41 14.80
N ASN A 442 2.34 15.95 16.02
CA ASN A 442 1.39 15.11 16.74
C ASN A 442 0.05 15.80 16.99
N ILE A 443 0.04 17.11 17.26
CA ILE A 443 -1.19 17.87 17.52
C ILE A 443 -1.88 18.23 16.20
N THR A 444 -1.13 18.69 15.21
CA THR A 444 -1.66 19.23 13.97
C THR A 444 -1.90 18.19 12.89
N MET A 445 -1.37 16.96 13.07
CA MET A 445 -1.40 15.89 12.07
C MET A 445 -0.82 16.33 10.71
N GLY A 446 0.20 17.19 10.73
CA GLY A 446 0.87 17.70 9.53
C GLY A 446 0.11 18.84 8.82
N VAL A 447 -1.03 19.27 9.34
CA VAL A 447 -1.75 20.43 8.81
C VAL A 447 -1.15 21.72 9.39
N ASP A 448 -0.95 22.73 8.55
CA ASP A 448 -0.40 24.00 8.99
C ASP A 448 -1.41 24.78 9.87
N HIS A 449 -0.97 25.02 11.10
CA HIS A 449 -1.69 25.82 12.07
C HIS A 449 -0.77 26.84 12.75
N THR A 450 -1.32 27.98 13.11
CA THR A 450 -0.57 29.00 13.87
C THR A 450 -0.32 28.55 15.31
N LEU A 451 0.80 28.96 15.88
CA LEU A 451 1.14 28.61 17.28
C LEU A 451 0.05 29.02 18.30
N PRO A 452 -0.62 30.19 18.20
CA PRO A 452 -1.73 30.53 19.07
C PRO A 452 -2.89 29.52 19.00
N THR A 453 -3.19 29.01 17.79
CA THR A 453 -4.21 27.97 17.61
C THR A 453 -3.81 26.67 18.31
N ILE A 454 -2.57 26.24 18.16
CA ILE A 454 -2.04 25.06 18.84
C ILE A 454 -2.11 25.23 20.36
N LYS A 455 -1.64 26.39 20.89
CA LYS A 455 -1.67 26.72 22.32
C LYS A 455 -3.08 26.67 22.88
N LYS A 456 -4.08 27.16 22.19
CA LYS A 456 -5.48 27.08 22.63
C LYS A 456 -5.90 25.66 23.03
N PHE A 457 -5.57 24.65 22.23
CA PHE A 457 -5.97 23.27 22.49
C PHE A 457 -5.07 22.58 23.50
N THR A 458 -3.78 22.92 23.53
CA THR A 458 -2.85 22.38 24.53
C THR A 458 -3.11 23.00 25.92
N ASP A 459 -3.56 24.24 26.02
CA ASP A 459 -4.00 24.84 27.28
C ASP A 459 -5.28 24.16 27.78
N MET A 460 -6.23 23.86 26.90
CA MET A 460 -7.43 23.10 27.26
C MET A 460 -7.07 21.73 27.85
N ALA A 461 -6.11 21.04 27.28
CA ALA A 461 -5.64 19.73 27.73
C ALA A 461 -4.57 19.81 28.84
N ARG A 462 -4.21 21.00 29.33
CA ARG A 462 -3.14 21.22 30.31
C ARG A 462 -1.78 20.64 29.88
N PHE A 463 -1.47 20.75 28.59
CA PHE A 463 -0.25 20.21 27.98
C PHE A 463 0.80 21.28 27.63
N THR A 464 0.42 22.56 27.53
CA THR A 464 1.32 23.66 27.14
C THR A 464 2.58 23.71 28.02
N GLU A 465 2.44 23.63 29.35
CA GLU A 465 3.56 23.63 30.28
C GLU A 465 4.52 22.45 30.04
N VAL A 466 4.00 21.31 29.65
CA VAL A 466 4.81 20.13 29.29
C VAL A 466 5.62 20.40 28.04
N ALA A 467 4.97 20.92 26.98
CA ALA A 467 5.64 21.24 25.74
C ALA A 467 6.73 22.31 25.91
N GLU A 468 6.45 23.37 26.69
CA GLU A 468 7.39 24.47 26.92
C GLU A 468 8.60 24.07 27.80
N ARG A 469 8.46 23.04 28.63
CA ARG A 469 9.54 22.47 29.46
C ARG A 469 10.55 21.66 28.65
N LEU A 470 10.17 21.13 27.49
CA LEU A 470 11.06 20.30 26.69
C LEU A 470 12.14 21.14 25.97
N PRO A 471 13.33 20.57 25.71
CA PRO A 471 14.47 21.32 25.16
C PRO A 471 14.16 22.07 23.86
N ASN A 472 13.46 21.43 22.93
CA ASN A 472 13.07 22.02 21.65
C ASN A 472 11.59 22.44 21.62
N LYS A 473 10.93 22.52 22.77
CA LYS A 473 9.51 22.93 22.91
C LYS A 473 8.61 22.15 21.92
N TRP A 474 7.91 22.88 21.07
CA TRP A 474 6.97 22.33 20.07
C TRP A 474 7.62 21.45 18.99
N GLU A 475 8.90 21.70 18.71
CA GLU A 475 9.70 20.93 17.75
C GLU A 475 10.44 19.74 18.41
N SER A 476 10.17 19.46 19.69
CA SER A 476 10.72 18.29 20.36
C SER A 476 10.22 17.02 19.71
N SER A 477 11.15 16.17 19.25
CA SER A 477 10.84 14.86 18.66
C SER A 477 10.46 13.87 19.76
N LEU A 478 9.37 13.15 19.53
CA LEU A 478 8.93 12.05 20.35
C LEU A 478 9.45 10.75 19.73
N VAL A 479 10.13 9.94 20.54
CA VAL A 479 10.54 8.60 20.11
C VAL A 479 9.32 7.70 19.95
N GLU A 480 9.51 6.55 19.35
CA GLU A 480 8.45 5.58 19.11
C GLU A 480 7.60 5.35 20.38
N LYS A 481 6.27 5.44 20.25
CA LYS A 481 5.29 5.39 21.35
C LYS A 481 5.42 6.50 22.41
N GLY A 482 6.12 7.62 22.10
CA GLY A 482 6.29 8.75 23.01
C GLY A 482 6.99 8.38 24.33
N VAL A 483 8.03 7.59 24.27
CA VAL A 483 8.72 7.02 25.46
C VAL A 483 9.25 8.09 26.42
N ASN A 484 9.53 9.28 25.92
CA ASN A 484 10.00 10.44 26.71
C ASN A 484 8.88 11.22 27.44
N LEU A 485 7.61 10.79 27.33
CA LEU A 485 6.47 11.37 28.06
C LEU A 485 5.90 10.35 29.05
N SER A 486 5.45 10.82 30.20
CA SER A 486 4.69 10.01 31.16
C SER A 486 3.31 9.62 30.59
N GLY A 487 2.64 8.63 31.18
CA GLY A 487 1.30 8.20 30.75
C GLY A 487 0.29 9.34 30.72
N GLY A 488 0.25 10.16 31.76
CA GLY A 488 -0.64 11.32 31.81
C GLY A 488 -0.26 12.44 30.82
N GLU A 489 1.03 12.63 30.50
CA GLU A 489 1.47 13.58 29.49
C GLU A 489 1.11 13.11 28.08
N LYS A 490 1.24 11.81 27.78
CA LYS A 490 0.77 11.20 26.53
C LYS A 490 -0.72 11.39 26.33
N GLN A 491 -1.49 11.15 27.41
CA GLN A 491 -2.94 11.32 27.39
C GLN A 491 -3.35 12.78 27.12
N ARG A 492 -2.67 13.75 27.77
CA ARG A 492 -2.91 15.18 27.52
C ARG A 492 -2.52 15.62 26.11
N LEU A 493 -1.44 15.10 25.54
CA LEU A 493 -1.05 15.36 24.14
C LEU A 493 -2.11 14.84 23.16
N ALA A 494 -2.53 13.58 23.34
CA ALA A 494 -3.56 12.98 22.50
C ALA A 494 -4.92 13.69 22.65
N LEU A 495 -5.24 14.13 23.85
CA LEU A 495 -6.44 14.94 24.12
C LEU A 495 -6.36 16.29 23.39
N ALA A 496 -5.24 17.00 23.42
CA ALA A 496 -5.06 18.26 22.71
C ALA A 496 -5.27 18.08 21.19
N ARG A 497 -4.67 17.01 20.60
CA ARG A 497 -4.88 16.60 19.21
C ARG A 497 -6.36 16.34 18.90
N GLY A 498 -7.01 15.53 19.73
CA GLY A 498 -8.42 15.17 19.58
C GLY A 498 -9.35 16.39 19.66
N LEU A 499 -9.13 17.28 20.62
CA LEU A 499 -9.90 18.51 20.78
C LEU A 499 -9.72 19.46 19.60
N MET A 500 -8.53 19.54 19.03
CA MET A 500 -8.27 20.31 17.82
C MET A 500 -9.05 19.75 16.62
N ALA A 501 -9.07 18.42 16.45
CA ALA A 501 -9.83 17.74 15.42
C ALA A 501 -11.36 17.84 15.62
N CYS A 502 -11.83 18.23 16.81
CA CYS A 502 -13.27 18.42 17.11
C CYS A 502 -13.81 19.79 16.72
N THR A 503 -12.99 20.69 16.15
CA THR A 503 -13.39 22.10 15.92
C THR A 503 -14.61 22.23 15.01
N ASP A 504 -14.73 21.38 13.99
CA ASP A 504 -15.83 21.35 13.01
C ASP A 504 -16.92 20.31 13.33
N LYS A 505 -16.79 19.57 14.44
CA LYS A 505 -17.73 18.51 14.83
C LYS A 505 -18.89 19.05 15.67
N SER A 506 -20.06 18.41 15.58
CA SER A 506 -21.26 18.74 16.37
C SER A 506 -21.35 17.94 17.66
N ILE A 507 -20.81 16.72 17.65
CA ILE A 507 -20.80 15.78 18.79
C ILE A 507 -19.38 15.36 19.09
N ILE A 508 -18.97 15.51 20.32
CA ILE A 508 -17.65 15.12 20.83
C ILE A 508 -17.85 13.96 21.80
N LEU A 509 -17.26 12.82 21.47
CA LEU A 509 -17.25 11.63 22.29
C LEU A 509 -15.89 11.52 23.00
N LEU A 510 -15.91 11.29 24.31
CA LEU A 510 -14.72 11.18 25.16
C LEU A 510 -14.77 9.82 25.88
N ASP A 511 -13.83 8.93 25.56
CA ASP A 511 -13.75 7.62 26.21
C ASP A 511 -12.63 7.67 27.25
N GLU A 512 -12.97 7.96 28.51
CA GLU A 512 -12.05 8.07 29.65
C GLU A 512 -10.78 8.89 29.37
N PRO A 513 -10.89 10.11 28.81
CA PRO A 513 -9.75 10.85 28.26
C PRO A 513 -8.75 11.32 29.31
N THR A 514 -9.06 11.13 30.60
CA THR A 514 -8.32 11.66 31.76
C THR A 514 -7.96 10.58 32.79
N SER A 515 -8.07 9.29 32.43
CA SER A 515 -7.89 8.17 33.38
C SER A 515 -6.51 8.16 34.07
N SER A 516 -5.44 8.62 33.41
CA SER A 516 -4.07 8.71 33.92
C SER A 516 -3.69 10.12 34.43
N ILE A 517 -4.67 11.02 34.59
CA ILE A 517 -4.46 12.41 35.01
C ILE A 517 -4.93 12.56 36.47
N ASP A 518 -4.28 13.44 37.23
CA ASP A 518 -4.69 13.75 38.61
C ASP A 518 -6.04 14.50 38.66
N MET A 519 -6.76 14.38 39.78
CA MET A 519 -8.13 14.91 39.94
C MET A 519 -8.24 16.41 39.67
N LYS A 520 -7.22 17.21 40.09
CA LYS A 520 -7.24 18.65 39.90
C LYS A 520 -7.15 19.05 38.42
N ASN A 521 -6.21 18.47 37.71
CA ASN A 521 -6.07 18.70 36.26
C ASN A 521 -7.26 18.15 35.48
N GLU A 522 -7.81 17.00 35.88
CA GLU A 522 -9.00 16.41 35.27
C GLU A 522 -10.21 17.36 35.32
N ALA A 523 -10.55 17.89 36.51
CA ALA A 523 -11.68 18.83 36.64
C ALA A 523 -11.48 20.10 35.81
N MET A 524 -10.26 20.64 35.76
CA MET A 524 -9.93 21.82 34.95
C MET A 524 -10.06 21.53 33.47
N ILE A 525 -9.65 20.36 33.01
CA ILE A 525 -9.76 19.93 31.59
C ILE A 525 -11.24 19.90 31.18
N TYR A 526 -12.12 19.26 31.95
CA TYR A 526 -13.56 19.22 31.64
C TYR A 526 -14.19 20.62 31.63
N GLN A 527 -13.85 21.48 32.61
CA GLN A 527 -14.31 22.88 32.61
C GLN A 527 -13.85 23.64 31.36
N ASN A 528 -12.59 23.47 30.94
CA ASN A 528 -12.06 24.09 29.73
C ASN A 528 -12.79 23.59 28.46
N ILE A 529 -13.05 22.28 28.35
CA ILE A 529 -13.79 21.66 27.25
C ILE A 529 -15.20 22.25 27.18
N PHE A 530 -15.94 22.25 28.28
CA PHE A 530 -17.31 22.74 28.33
C PHE A 530 -17.43 24.26 28.09
N LYS A 531 -16.43 25.02 28.51
CA LYS A 531 -16.37 26.46 28.22
C LYS A 531 -16.11 26.74 26.75
N THR A 532 -15.22 25.98 26.12
CA THR A 532 -14.81 26.21 24.73
C THR A 532 -15.84 25.66 23.73
N PHE A 533 -16.42 24.50 24.02
CA PHE A 533 -17.39 23.81 23.16
C PHE A 533 -18.83 23.88 23.68
N LYS A 534 -19.23 25.04 24.25
CA LYS A 534 -20.54 25.24 24.84
C LYS A 534 -21.73 24.98 23.89
N ASP A 535 -21.49 25.15 22.57
CA ASP A 535 -22.49 24.95 21.51
C ASP A 535 -22.44 23.54 20.93
N LYS A 536 -21.63 22.63 21.50
CA LYS A 536 -21.48 21.25 21.03
C LYS A 536 -21.98 20.25 22.07
N THR A 537 -22.51 19.15 21.60
CA THR A 537 -22.86 18.03 22.49
C THR A 537 -21.60 17.28 22.88
N VAL A 538 -21.39 17.08 24.18
CA VAL A 538 -20.26 16.32 24.71
C VAL A 538 -20.77 15.09 25.46
N ILE A 539 -20.33 13.90 25.04
CA ILE A 539 -20.68 12.63 25.70
C ILE A 539 -19.40 12.00 26.19
N SER A 540 -19.29 11.78 27.49
CA SER A 540 -18.08 11.22 28.09
C SER A 540 -18.35 9.99 28.94
N SER A 541 -17.55 8.94 28.76
CA SER A 541 -17.47 7.87 29.77
C SER A 541 -16.66 8.37 30.96
N ILE A 542 -17.21 8.17 32.17
CA ILE A 542 -16.67 8.69 33.42
C ILE A 542 -16.48 7.54 34.40
N HIS A 543 -15.26 7.43 34.95
CA HIS A 543 -14.93 6.52 36.05
C HIS A 543 -14.93 7.23 37.42
N ARG A 544 -14.51 8.49 37.42
CA ARG A 544 -14.38 9.29 38.68
C ARG A 544 -15.63 10.12 38.92
N LEU A 545 -16.46 9.65 39.83
CA LEU A 545 -17.80 10.20 40.05
C LEU A 545 -17.86 11.67 40.53
N HIS A 546 -16.76 12.23 41.03
CA HIS A 546 -16.70 13.64 41.46
C HIS A 546 -16.96 14.64 40.31
N LEU A 547 -16.81 14.23 39.07
CA LEU A 547 -17.08 15.07 37.89
C LEU A 547 -18.55 15.15 37.52
N LEU A 548 -19.40 14.27 38.03
CA LEU A 548 -20.78 14.13 37.58
C LEU A 548 -21.63 15.40 37.71
N HIS A 549 -21.30 16.28 38.69
CA HIS A 549 -21.97 17.57 38.86
C HIS A 549 -21.74 18.56 37.69
N LEU A 550 -20.77 18.29 36.81
CA LEU A 550 -20.47 19.11 35.63
C LEU A 550 -21.34 18.74 34.42
N PHE A 551 -22.09 17.65 34.50
CA PHE A 551 -22.90 17.10 33.41
C PHE A 551 -24.39 17.38 33.61
N ASP A 552 -25.09 17.60 32.50
CA ASP A 552 -26.51 17.89 32.50
C ASP A 552 -27.35 16.61 32.68
N VAL A 553 -26.90 15.51 32.05
CA VAL A 553 -27.58 14.21 32.10
C VAL A 553 -26.56 13.10 32.30
N ILE A 554 -26.92 12.11 33.09
CA ILE A 554 -26.13 10.91 33.38
C ILE A 554 -26.92 9.70 32.92
N TYR A 555 -26.28 8.79 32.17
CA TYR A 555 -26.80 7.47 31.83
C TYR A 555 -25.98 6.39 32.57
N PHE A 556 -26.66 5.59 33.39
CA PHE A 556 -26.01 4.54 34.16
C PHE A 556 -26.14 3.19 33.43
N PHE A 557 -25.00 2.69 32.95
CA PHE A 557 -24.86 1.44 32.25
C PHE A 557 -24.55 0.28 33.22
N LYS A 558 -25.25 -0.83 33.06
CA LYS A 558 -24.96 -2.11 33.72
C LYS A 558 -25.32 -3.24 32.77
N ASP A 559 -24.40 -4.20 32.60
CA ASP A 559 -24.58 -5.41 31.78
C ASP A 559 -25.14 -5.13 30.38
N GLY A 560 -24.62 -4.09 29.74
CA GLY A 560 -25.02 -3.69 28.37
C GLY A 560 -26.34 -2.94 28.25
N ARG A 561 -26.99 -2.59 29.36
CA ARG A 561 -28.27 -1.86 29.42
C ARG A 561 -28.15 -0.55 30.17
N ILE A 562 -29.05 0.39 29.91
CA ILE A 562 -29.23 1.59 30.72
C ILE A 562 -30.22 1.27 31.83
N ILE A 563 -29.75 1.32 33.08
CA ILE A 563 -30.57 1.00 34.27
C ILE A 563 -31.14 2.22 34.97
N ALA A 564 -30.55 3.40 34.75
CA ALA A 564 -31.06 4.68 35.27
C ALA A 564 -30.55 5.85 34.41
N SER A 565 -31.31 6.93 34.35
CA SER A 565 -30.92 8.17 33.69
C SER A 565 -31.58 9.38 34.34
N GLY A 566 -30.87 10.52 34.35
CA GLY A 566 -31.35 11.78 34.92
C GLY A 566 -30.22 12.74 35.26
N SER A 567 -30.55 13.86 35.90
CA SER A 567 -29.51 14.72 36.47
C SER A 567 -28.85 14.06 37.69
N PHE A 568 -27.72 14.61 38.13
CA PHE A 568 -27.03 14.10 39.33
C PHE A 568 -27.95 14.08 40.58
N GLN A 569 -28.77 15.14 40.76
CA GLN A 569 -29.69 15.23 41.86
C GLN A 569 -30.86 14.22 41.72
N ASP A 570 -31.41 14.08 40.54
CA ASP A 570 -32.50 13.11 40.29
C ASP A 570 -32.04 11.69 40.61
N LEU A 571 -30.83 11.31 40.16
CA LEU A 571 -30.30 9.96 40.43
C LEU A 571 -29.98 9.71 41.92
N LEU A 572 -29.51 10.73 42.65
CA LEU A 572 -29.31 10.63 44.09
C LEU A 572 -30.59 10.40 44.88
N THR A 573 -31.74 10.89 44.37
CA THR A 573 -33.02 10.76 45.04
C THR A 573 -33.83 9.56 44.60
N SER A 574 -33.76 9.17 43.31
CA SER A 574 -34.68 8.21 42.68
C SER A 574 -34.05 6.85 42.34
N SER A 575 -32.71 6.75 42.29
CA SER A 575 -32.03 5.52 41.84
C SER A 575 -31.23 4.83 42.92
N LEU A 576 -31.76 3.78 43.54
CA LEU A 576 -31.06 2.98 44.53
C LEU A 576 -29.69 2.43 44.04
N PRO A 577 -29.57 1.91 42.77
CA PRO A 577 -28.29 1.49 42.28
C PRO A 577 -27.24 2.62 42.19
N PHE A 578 -27.66 3.85 41.88
CA PHE A 578 -26.78 5.00 41.83
C PHE A 578 -26.37 5.48 43.24
N GLN A 579 -27.32 5.50 44.20
CA GLN A 579 -27.02 5.81 45.59
C GLN A 579 -25.95 4.87 46.15
N THR A 580 -26.12 3.56 45.96
CA THR A 580 -25.14 2.56 46.41
C THR A 580 -23.76 2.76 45.76
N LEU A 581 -23.72 3.10 44.47
CA LEU A 581 -22.47 3.39 43.78
C LEU A 581 -21.80 4.65 44.31
N TRP A 582 -22.59 5.69 44.60
CA TRP A 582 -22.11 6.96 45.14
C TRP A 582 -21.57 6.81 46.58
N GLU A 583 -22.28 6.07 47.46
CA GLU A 583 -21.84 5.74 48.82
C GLU A 583 -20.50 5.02 48.83
N LYS A 584 -20.36 3.97 48.03
CA LYS A 584 -19.09 3.25 47.89
C LYS A 584 -17.94 4.16 47.43
N TYR A 585 -18.25 5.08 46.49
CA TYR A 585 -17.26 6.06 46.02
C TYR A 585 -16.82 7.01 47.14
N GLN A 586 -17.75 7.50 47.96
CA GLN A 586 -17.44 8.37 49.12
C GLN A 586 -16.65 7.63 50.18
N GLU A 587 -16.95 6.37 50.45
CA GLU A 587 -16.18 5.54 51.41
C GLU A 587 -14.75 5.32 50.93
N ALA A 588 -14.52 5.10 49.64
CA ALA A 588 -13.19 4.89 49.06
C ALA A 588 -12.33 6.16 49.01
N GLN A 589 -12.90 7.34 49.26
CA GLN A 589 -12.20 8.63 49.35
C GLN A 589 -11.85 9.07 50.78
N LYS A 590 -12.45 8.44 51.78
CA LYS A 590 -12.10 8.60 53.19
C LYS A 590 -10.90 7.73 53.56
#